data_ebb589d4136b6659cfb3c0ed944202d5
#
_entry.id   ebb589d4136b6659cfb3c0ed944202d5
#
_cell.length_a   1.000
_cell.length_b   1.000
_cell.length_c   1.000
_cell.angle_alpha   90.00
_cell.angle_beta   90.00
_cell.angle_gamma   90.00
#
_symmetry.space_group_name_H-M   'P 1'
#
loop_
_entity.id
_entity.type
_entity.pdbx_description
1 polymer ?
#
loop_
_entity_poly.entity_id
_entity_poly.type
_entity_poly.pdbx_seq_one_letter_code
_entity_poly.pdbx_strand_id
1 'polypeptide(L)'
;MADYGWFLAEDAALAMDSLTRRERAAIYRHIQQLADFPEQLPDYEVHVGAKDFVKVKRFNEWSIRWWIDDPVKEIQILAIEKVRRSR
;
A
#
# COMPACT_ATOMS: atom_id res chain seq x y z
N MET A 1 -0.35 -20.19 -3.15
CA MET A 1 -0.43 -19.29 -2.00
C MET A 1 0.80 -18.40 -1.96
N ALA A 2 0.62 -17.12 -1.92
CA ALA A 2 1.75 -16.19 -1.92
C ALA A 2 2.33 -16.09 -0.50
N ASP A 3 3.65 -16.18 -0.40
CA ASP A 3 4.35 -16.09 0.88
C ASP A 3 4.98 -14.70 1.07
N TYR A 4 4.27 -13.68 0.62
CA TYR A 4 4.76 -12.32 0.75
C TYR A 4 4.47 -11.77 2.14
N GLY A 5 5.49 -11.19 2.75
CA GLY A 5 5.32 -10.37 3.94
C GLY A 5 5.08 -8.93 3.55
N TRP A 6 4.88 -8.08 4.52
CA TRP A 6 4.76 -6.65 4.28
C TRP A 6 5.30 -5.87 5.46
N PHE A 7 5.71 -4.63 5.18
CA PHE A 7 6.03 -3.72 6.26
C PHE A 7 5.75 -2.27 5.82
N LEU A 8 5.65 -1.40 6.81
CA LEU A 8 5.34 0.00 6.58
C LEU A 8 6.62 0.82 6.53
N ALA A 9 6.79 1.59 5.47
CA ALA A 9 7.82 2.61 5.45
C ALA A 9 7.47 3.71 6.45
N GLU A 10 8.42 4.55 6.78
CA GLU A 10 8.25 5.56 7.83
C GLU A 10 7.01 6.43 7.62
N ASP A 11 6.82 6.95 6.42
CA ASP A 11 5.66 7.81 6.13
C ASP A 11 4.35 7.07 6.31
N ALA A 12 4.30 5.81 5.89
CA ALA A 12 3.09 5.00 6.04
C ALA A 12 2.83 4.69 7.52
N ALA A 13 3.88 4.40 8.27
CA ALA A 13 3.74 4.14 9.71
C ALA A 13 3.23 5.38 10.44
N LEU A 14 3.73 6.54 10.10
CA LEU A 14 3.26 7.79 10.69
C LEU A 14 1.80 8.06 10.36
N ALA A 15 1.40 7.77 9.11
CA ALA A 15 0.01 7.92 8.72
C ALA A 15 -0.90 7.01 9.55
N MET A 16 -0.47 5.77 9.77
CA MET A 16 -1.25 4.82 10.56
C MET A 16 -1.47 5.29 12.00
N ASP A 17 -0.48 5.96 12.57
CA ASP A 17 -0.58 6.48 13.94
C ASP A 17 -1.68 7.51 14.10
N SER A 18 -2.01 8.24 13.05
CA SER A 18 -3.03 9.28 13.10
C SER A 18 -4.44 8.77 12.84
N LEU A 19 -4.59 7.48 12.54
CA LEU A 19 -5.89 6.91 12.21
C LEU A 19 -6.64 6.42 13.44
N THR A 20 -7.96 6.39 13.33
CA THR A 20 -8.77 5.73 14.35
C THR A 20 -8.54 4.22 14.29
N ARG A 21 -8.96 3.52 15.34
CA ARG A 21 -8.84 2.06 15.37
C ARG A 21 -9.57 1.42 14.18
N ARG A 22 -10.76 1.91 13.86
CA ARG A 22 -11.57 1.37 12.77
C ARG A 22 -10.89 1.60 11.42
N GLU A 23 -10.37 2.81 11.21
CA GLU A 23 -9.65 3.13 9.98
C GLU A 23 -8.42 2.25 9.83
N ARG A 24 -7.67 2.09 10.91
CA ARG A 24 -6.47 1.28 10.92
C ARG A 24 -6.78 -0.17 10.56
N ALA A 25 -7.84 -0.72 11.13
CA ALA A 25 -8.25 -2.09 10.84
C ALA A 25 -8.61 -2.26 9.36
N ALA A 26 -9.29 -1.27 8.78
CA ALA A 26 -9.63 -1.32 7.36
C ALA A 26 -8.39 -1.29 6.48
N ILE A 27 -7.43 -0.44 6.82
CA ILE A 27 -6.17 -0.35 6.07
C ILE A 27 -5.40 -1.67 6.17
N TYR A 28 -5.30 -2.25 7.35
CA TYR A 28 -4.61 -3.53 7.51
C TYR A 28 -5.22 -4.63 6.65
N ARG A 29 -6.55 -4.65 6.51
CA ARG A 29 -7.19 -5.62 5.62
C ARG A 29 -6.77 -5.42 4.17
N HIS A 30 -6.68 -4.17 3.73
CA HIS A 30 -6.25 -3.88 2.37
C HIS A 30 -4.78 -4.27 2.16
N ILE A 31 -3.93 -4.00 3.14
CA ILE A 31 -2.51 -4.39 3.08
C ILE A 31 -2.38 -5.91 3.03
N GLN A 32 -3.14 -6.62 3.86
CA GLN A 32 -3.11 -8.07 3.85
C GLN A 32 -3.57 -8.63 2.52
N GLN A 33 -4.55 -8.00 1.91
CA GLN A 33 -5.02 -8.39 0.60
C GLN A 33 -3.92 -8.21 -0.46
N LEU A 34 -3.15 -7.13 -0.37
CA LEU A 34 -2.01 -6.94 -1.26
C LEU A 34 -0.96 -8.04 -1.09
N ALA A 35 -0.70 -8.44 0.15
CA ALA A 35 0.26 -9.50 0.44
C ALA A 35 -0.23 -10.87 -0.04
N ASP A 36 -1.53 -11.12 0.09
CA ASP A 36 -2.14 -12.37 -0.35
C ASP A 36 -2.20 -12.47 -1.87
N PHE A 37 -2.36 -11.34 -2.54
CA PHE A 37 -2.48 -11.27 -4.00
C PHE A 37 -1.55 -10.19 -4.55
N PRO A 38 -0.25 -10.44 -4.50
CA PRO A 38 0.73 -9.41 -4.92
C PRO A 38 0.65 -9.06 -6.40
N GLU A 39 -0.01 -9.90 -7.19
CA GLU A 39 -0.16 -9.68 -8.63
C GLU A 39 -1.38 -8.86 -8.99
N GLN A 40 -2.17 -8.43 -8.00
CA GLN A 40 -3.36 -7.66 -8.33
C GLN A 40 -2.98 -6.34 -9.01
N LEU A 41 -3.84 -5.93 -9.95
CA LEU A 41 -3.54 -4.76 -10.76
C LEU A 41 -3.71 -3.48 -9.95
N PRO A 42 -2.74 -2.58 -10.01
CA PRO A 42 -2.90 -1.25 -9.41
C PRO A 42 -3.79 -0.38 -10.30
N ASP A 43 -4.25 0.75 -9.76
CA ASP A 43 -4.96 1.73 -10.56
C ASP A 43 -3.99 2.40 -11.54
N TYR A 44 -2.77 2.66 -11.08
CA TYR A 44 -1.71 3.17 -11.94
C TYR A 44 -0.36 2.91 -11.28
N GLU A 45 0.69 3.08 -12.06
CA GLU A 45 2.05 2.93 -11.59
C GLU A 45 2.82 4.22 -11.79
N VAL A 46 3.69 4.52 -10.86
CA VAL A 46 4.56 5.69 -10.94
C VAL A 46 6.00 5.20 -11.00
N HIS A 47 6.75 5.71 -11.95
CA HIS A 47 8.17 5.40 -12.06
C HIS A 47 8.95 6.22 -11.04
N VAL A 48 9.72 5.52 -10.21
CA VAL A 48 10.61 6.16 -9.26
C VAL A 48 12.01 5.64 -9.55
N GLY A 49 12.78 6.41 -10.28
CA GLY A 49 14.08 5.95 -10.73
C GLY A 49 13.98 5.04 -11.96
N ALA A 50 15.08 4.43 -12.33
CA ALA A 50 15.20 3.70 -13.59
C ALA A 50 14.58 2.31 -13.54
N LYS A 51 14.43 1.72 -12.38
CA LYS A 51 14.03 0.32 -12.24
C LYS A 51 12.79 0.09 -11.41
N ASP A 52 12.38 1.05 -10.62
CA ASP A 52 11.36 0.82 -9.63
C ASP A 52 10.01 1.35 -10.06
N PHE A 53 9.01 0.54 -9.88
CA PHE A 53 7.63 0.90 -10.16
C PHE A 53 6.88 0.93 -8.84
N VAL A 54 6.42 2.11 -8.48
CA VAL A 54 5.54 2.27 -7.32
C VAL A 54 4.12 2.11 -7.81
N LYS A 55 3.42 1.17 -7.22
CA LYS A 55 2.03 0.89 -7.56
C LYS A 55 1.13 1.69 -6.66
N VAL A 56 0.03 2.18 -7.22
CA VAL A 56 -0.94 2.98 -6.47
C VAL A 56 -2.31 2.41 -6.72
N LYS A 57 -3.06 2.19 -5.64
CA LYS A 57 -4.44 1.73 -5.76
C LYS A 57 -5.30 2.42 -4.74
N ARG A 58 -6.51 2.75 -5.15
CA ARG A 58 -7.49 3.36 -4.29
C ARG A 58 -8.41 2.31 -3.70
N PHE A 59 -8.57 2.37 -2.38
CA PHE A 59 -9.50 1.51 -1.63
C PHE A 59 -10.47 2.45 -0.92
N ASN A 60 -11.67 2.58 -1.47
CA ASN A 60 -12.67 3.51 -0.97
C ASN A 60 -12.09 4.94 -0.93
N GLU A 61 -11.92 5.51 0.24
CA GLU A 61 -11.38 6.86 0.39
C GLU A 61 -9.88 6.89 0.67
N TRP A 62 -9.21 5.73 0.56
CA TRP A 62 -7.79 5.62 0.87
C TRP A 62 -7.00 5.32 -0.38
N SER A 63 -5.83 5.94 -0.52
CA SER A 63 -4.88 5.64 -1.56
C SER A 63 -3.66 5.00 -0.91
N ILE A 64 -3.29 3.84 -1.40
CA ILE A 64 -2.13 3.11 -0.87
C ILE A 64 -1.10 3.00 -1.97
N ARG A 65 0.13 3.38 -1.65
CA ARG A 65 1.28 3.22 -2.54
C ARG A 65 2.17 2.13 -2.01
N TRP A 66 2.57 1.22 -2.87
CA TRP A 66 3.43 0.12 -2.44
C TRP A 66 4.42 -0.25 -3.53
N TRP A 67 5.46 -0.94 -3.10
CA TRP A 67 6.49 -1.46 -3.97
C TRP A 67 6.71 -2.92 -3.61
N ILE A 68 6.96 -3.77 -4.62
CA ILE A 68 7.17 -5.19 -4.40
C ILE A 68 8.65 -5.50 -4.54
N ASP A 69 9.22 -6.08 -3.49
CA ASP A 69 10.58 -6.55 -3.50
C ASP A 69 10.54 -8.06 -3.70
N ASP A 70 10.56 -8.48 -4.96
CA ASP A 70 10.41 -9.88 -5.32
C ASP A 70 11.50 -10.79 -4.75
N PRO A 71 12.77 -10.40 -4.79
CA PRO A 71 13.82 -11.27 -4.26
C PRO A 71 13.61 -11.70 -2.81
N VAL A 72 13.06 -10.81 -1.98
CA VAL A 72 12.80 -11.13 -0.57
C VAL A 72 11.32 -11.39 -0.29
N LYS A 73 10.48 -11.32 -1.30
CA LYS A 73 9.03 -11.54 -1.20
C LYS A 73 8.40 -10.65 -0.15
N GLU A 74 8.58 -9.37 -0.32
CA GLU A 74 8.14 -8.38 0.63
C GLU A 74 7.43 -7.23 -0.07
N ILE A 75 6.32 -6.80 0.49
CA ILE A 75 5.59 -5.63 0.00
C ILE A 75 5.88 -4.49 0.95
N GLN A 76 6.45 -3.42 0.41
CA GLN A 76 6.74 -2.23 1.18
C GLN A 76 5.64 -1.20 0.95
N ILE A 77 4.94 -0.86 2.01
CA ILE A 77 3.89 0.14 1.96
C ILE A 77 4.56 1.49 2.15
N LEU A 78 4.57 2.27 1.08
CA LEU A 78 5.31 3.53 1.05
C LEU A 78 4.50 4.71 1.56
N ALA A 79 3.20 4.74 1.26
CA ALA A 79 2.35 5.85 1.69
C ALA A 79 0.91 5.39 1.79
N ILE A 80 0.20 5.98 2.73
CA ILE A 80 -1.23 5.78 2.94
C ILE A 80 -1.83 7.16 3.06
N GLU A 81 -2.71 7.52 2.14
CA GLU A 81 -3.28 8.86 2.09
C GLU A 81 -4.79 8.79 1.97
N LYS A 82 -5.46 9.69 2.67
CA LYS A 82 -6.90 9.84 2.53
C LYS A 82 -7.18 10.72 1.32
N VAL A 83 -7.98 10.20 0.40
CA VAL A 83 -8.32 10.94 -0.80
C VAL A 83 -9.57 11.74 -0.54
N ARG A 84 -9.47 13.06 -0.61
CA ARG A 84 -10.61 13.92 -0.46
C ARG A 84 -11.40 13.95 -1.75
N ARG A 85 -12.72 13.86 -1.62
CA ARG A 85 -13.57 14.08 -2.76
C ARG A 85 -13.54 15.55 -3.12
N SER A 86 -13.18 15.82 -4.35
CA SER A 86 -13.28 17.13 -4.93
C SER A 86 -14.71 17.34 -5.39
N ARG A 87 -15.25 18.50 -5.19
CA ARG A 87 -16.57 18.86 -5.68
C ARG A 87 -16.43 19.83 -6.84
#